data_890785779597777ddb6db7730e484f3d
#
_entry.id   890785779597777ddb6db7730e484f3d
#
_cell.length_a   1.000
_cell.length_b   1.000
_cell.length_c   1.000
_cell.angle_alpha   90.00
_cell.angle_beta   90.00
_cell.angle_gamma   90.00
#
_symmetry.space_group_name_H-M   'P 1'
#
loop_
_entity.id
_entity.type
_entity.pdbx_description
1 polymer ?
#
loop_
_entity_poly.entity_id
_entity_poly.type
_entity_poly.pdbx_seq_one_letter_code
_entity_poly.pdbx_strand_id
1 'polypeptide(L)'
;MNKNFLASLSLLMLVVSSVGAQQRQTQDLILQWGSTDVRYPRNEVPAGQGNKQWETDAWKGERVNAQAVLWTRQPLKNVRIAVSDLKCGKNVIPASATTASFVGYVWTDELNKDRKSGCSDRPNKADWDSSLVADVLEVRKSLDIEAQCTQPLWVNIWVPQDIPSGVYKGALTVSGENFADVRLPMKINVQKRTLPDPAQWVFHLDLWQNPYAVARYYNVPLWSRQHFDIMKPLMQQLANAGQKVITASVMHHPWAGQTEDPFDSMVFRMKKIDGSWVYDYTVFDRWVEFMMSLGIDLSL
;
A
#
# COMPACT_ATOMS: atom_id res chain seq x y z
N MET A 1 23.72 -15.70 64.60
CA MET A 1 22.82 -15.39 63.46
C MET A 1 23.69 -15.09 62.27
N ASN A 2 23.62 -15.96 61.27
CA ASN A 2 24.60 -16.05 60.16
C ASN A 2 24.41 -14.91 59.13
N LYS A 3 25.47 -14.15 58.88
CA LYS A 3 25.52 -13.10 57.85
C LYS A 3 25.25 -13.61 56.41
N ASN A 4 25.29 -14.92 56.20
CA ASN A 4 25.05 -15.54 54.90
C ASN A 4 23.56 -15.65 54.48
N PHE A 5 22.64 -15.52 55.43
CA PHE A 5 21.19 -15.61 55.17
C PHE A 5 20.63 -14.32 54.57
N LEU A 6 21.22 -13.17 54.92
CA LEU A 6 20.81 -11.86 54.39
C LEU A 6 21.27 -11.61 52.94
N ALA A 7 22.42 -12.19 52.53
CA ALA A 7 22.92 -12.08 51.16
C ALA A 7 22.07 -12.87 50.14
N SER A 8 21.55 -14.03 50.53
CA SER A 8 20.69 -14.87 49.67
C SER A 8 19.29 -14.24 49.43
N LEU A 9 18.78 -13.50 50.42
CA LEU A 9 17.47 -12.84 50.28
C LEU A 9 17.51 -11.61 49.36
N SER A 10 18.62 -10.88 49.38
CA SER A 10 18.82 -9.70 48.50
C SER A 10 19.01 -10.11 47.02
N LEU A 11 19.64 -11.26 46.76
CA LEU A 11 19.81 -11.77 45.40
C LEU A 11 18.49 -12.29 44.81
N LEU A 12 17.61 -12.87 45.63
CA LEU A 12 16.30 -13.34 45.21
C LEU A 12 15.35 -12.17 44.84
N MET A 13 15.42 -11.05 45.55
CA MET A 13 14.61 -9.87 45.23
C MET A 13 15.04 -9.17 43.92
N LEU A 14 16.32 -9.19 43.59
CA LEU A 14 16.85 -8.62 42.33
C LEU A 14 16.45 -9.43 41.09
N VAL A 15 16.36 -10.79 41.22
CA VAL A 15 15.94 -11.67 40.12
C VAL A 15 14.44 -11.53 39.88
N VAL A 16 13.62 -11.37 40.90
CA VAL A 16 12.16 -11.22 40.75
C VAL A 16 11.80 -9.86 40.11
N SER A 17 12.56 -8.79 40.41
CA SER A 17 12.30 -7.50 39.78
C SER A 17 12.70 -7.45 38.30
N SER A 18 13.72 -8.18 37.84
CA SER A 18 14.14 -8.24 36.46
C SER A 18 13.18 -9.07 35.58
N VAL A 19 12.63 -10.16 36.13
CA VAL A 19 11.62 -10.98 35.42
C VAL A 19 10.29 -10.23 35.28
N GLY A 20 9.90 -9.45 36.29
CA GLY A 20 8.69 -8.64 36.23
C GLY A 20 8.77 -7.47 35.25
N ALA A 21 9.95 -6.88 35.05
CA ALA A 21 10.17 -5.80 34.08
C ALA A 21 10.14 -6.34 32.63
N GLN A 22 10.69 -7.53 32.39
CA GLN A 22 10.72 -8.14 31.07
C GLN A 22 9.33 -8.63 30.62
N GLN A 23 8.51 -9.13 31.53
CA GLN A 23 7.11 -9.48 31.24
C GLN A 23 6.20 -8.26 30.99
N ARG A 24 6.48 -7.12 31.62
CA ARG A 24 5.71 -5.88 31.37
C ARG A 24 5.99 -5.29 29.98
N GLN A 25 7.21 -5.38 29.45
CA GLN A 25 7.53 -4.88 28.12
C GLN A 25 6.82 -5.64 27.00
N THR A 26 6.59 -6.94 27.14
CA THR A 26 5.90 -7.75 26.13
C THR A 26 4.38 -7.52 26.07
N GLN A 27 3.79 -6.92 27.12
CA GLN A 27 2.36 -6.58 27.15
C GLN A 27 2.02 -5.21 26.56
N ASP A 28 3.00 -4.37 26.32
CA ASP A 28 2.81 -2.99 25.86
C ASP A 28 2.90 -2.83 24.33
N LEU A 29 3.24 -3.89 23.62
CA LEU A 29 3.32 -3.92 22.17
C LEU A 29 2.59 -5.16 21.63
N ILE A 30 1.66 -4.93 20.70
CA ILE A 30 0.94 -5.97 19.98
C ILE A 30 1.39 -5.91 18.52
N LEU A 31 1.92 -7.00 17.99
CA LEU A 31 2.14 -7.20 16.57
C LEU A 31 1.47 -8.50 16.14
N GLN A 32 0.59 -8.44 15.16
CA GLN A 32 -0.19 -9.58 14.70
C GLN A 32 -0.55 -9.43 13.22
N TRP A 33 -0.86 -10.55 12.55
CA TRP A 33 -1.45 -10.51 11.22
C TRP A 33 -2.93 -10.13 11.33
N GLY A 34 -3.35 -9.23 10.44
CA GLY A 34 -4.71 -8.75 10.28
C GLY A 34 -5.30 -9.13 8.92
N SER A 35 -6.55 -8.76 8.68
CA SER A 35 -7.20 -8.89 7.39
C SER A 35 -6.81 -7.76 6.46
N THR A 36 -6.59 -8.05 5.18
CA THR A 36 -6.40 -7.04 4.13
C THR A 36 -7.69 -6.27 3.79
N ASP A 37 -8.84 -6.78 4.23
CA ASP A 37 -10.16 -6.17 4.00
C ASP A 37 -10.54 -5.15 5.09
N VAL A 38 -9.70 -4.98 6.10
CA VAL A 38 -9.96 -4.09 7.23
C VAL A 38 -9.05 -2.87 7.20
N ARG A 39 -9.63 -1.70 7.21
CA ARG A 39 -8.94 -0.44 7.48
C ARG A 39 -8.92 -0.21 8.99
N TYR A 40 -7.78 -0.46 9.62
CA TYR A 40 -7.63 -0.39 11.08
C TYR A 40 -7.61 1.05 11.57
N PRO A 41 -8.54 1.47 12.47
CA PRO A 41 -8.55 2.81 13.03
C PRO A 41 -7.27 3.09 13.84
N ARG A 42 -6.75 4.32 13.74
CA ARG A 42 -5.50 4.71 14.39
C ARG A 42 -5.55 4.62 15.93
N ASN A 43 -6.69 4.99 16.51
CA ASN A 43 -6.84 5.18 17.96
C ASN A 43 -7.54 3.99 18.65
N GLU A 44 -7.64 2.85 17.98
CA GLU A 44 -8.28 1.66 18.53
C GLU A 44 -7.26 0.52 18.68
N VAL A 45 -7.40 -0.22 19.78
CA VAL A 45 -6.63 -1.45 19.97
C VAL A 45 -7.16 -2.51 19.00
N PRO A 46 -6.31 -3.17 18.20
CA PRO A 46 -6.79 -4.23 17.30
C PRO A 46 -7.53 -5.32 18.07
N ALA A 47 -8.75 -5.63 17.65
CA ALA A 47 -9.58 -6.62 18.32
C ALA A 47 -8.98 -8.03 18.22
N GLY A 48 -9.13 -8.80 19.31
CA GLY A 48 -8.84 -10.23 19.39
C GLY A 48 -7.36 -10.58 19.58
N GLN A 49 -7.10 -11.86 19.84
CA GLN A 49 -5.76 -12.43 19.72
C GLN A 49 -5.51 -12.71 18.23
N GLY A 50 -4.87 -11.75 17.55
CA GLY A 50 -4.60 -11.84 16.13
C GLY A 50 -3.71 -13.02 15.77
N ASN A 51 -3.82 -13.42 14.53
CA ASN A 51 -3.05 -14.54 14.00
C ASN A 51 -1.55 -14.24 14.10
N LYS A 52 -0.79 -15.14 14.70
CA LYS A 52 0.68 -15.02 14.83
C LYS A 52 1.41 -15.59 13.62
N GLN A 53 0.71 -16.27 12.73
CA GLN A 53 1.25 -16.79 11.49
C GLN A 53 0.32 -16.46 10.33
N TRP A 54 0.87 -15.95 9.24
CA TRP A 54 0.14 -15.75 8.00
C TRP A 54 0.51 -16.84 7.00
N GLU A 55 -0.49 -17.36 6.31
CA GLU A 55 -0.35 -18.39 5.30
C GLU A 55 -1.29 -18.11 4.12
N THR A 56 -0.78 -18.31 2.90
CA THR A 56 -1.58 -18.22 1.67
C THR A 56 -1.09 -19.20 0.62
N ASP A 57 -1.96 -19.51 -0.33
CA ASP A 57 -1.59 -20.14 -1.61
C ASP A 57 -1.27 -19.06 -2.63
N ALA A 58 -0.36 -19.38 -3.56
CA ALA A 58 -0.04 -18.50 -4.68
C ALA A 58 0.35 -19.32 -5.92
N TRP A 59 0.03 -18.79 -7.10
CA TRP A 59 0.61 -19.28 -8.33
C TRP A 59 1.98 -18.65 -8.56
N LYS A 60 2.80 -19.25 -9.41
CA LYS A 60 4.02 -18.62 -9.91
C LYS A 60 3.67 -17.39 -10.71
N GLY A 61 4.40 -16.30 -10.54
CA GLY A 61 4.12 -15.00 -11.18
C GLY A 61 3.04 -14.16 -10.48
N GLU A 62 2.40 -14.69 -9.43
CA GLU A 62 1.35 -13.98 -8.69
C GLU A 62 1.94 -12.99 -7.69
N ARG A 63 1.23 -11.89 -7.46
CA ARG A 63 1.47 -10.96 -6.35
C ARG A 63 0.49 -11.27 -5.24
N VAL A 64 0.99 -11.61 -4.06
CA VAL A 64 0.18 -11.82 -2.85
C VAL A 64 0.43 -10.72 -1.85
N ASN A 65 -0.61 -10.39 -1.08
CA ASN A 65 -0.60 -9.30 -0.11
C ASN A 65 -0.92 -9.81 1.29
N ALA A 66 -0.32 -9.18 2.28
CA ALA A 66 -0.62 -9.41 3.69
C ALA A 66 -0.66 -8.08 4.43
N GLN A 67 -1.48 -7.99 5.47
CA GLN A 67 -1.49 -6.86 6.37
C GLN A 67 -1.15 -7.32 7.78
N ALA A 68 -0.14 -6.70 8.39
CA ALA A 68 0.12 -6.83 9.82
C ALA A 68 -0.34 -5.57 10.54
N VAL A 69 -0.65 -5.71 11.82
CA VAL A 69 -1.13 -4.60 12.65
C VAL A 69 -0.24 -4.49 13.88
N LEU A 70 0.38 -3.35 14.03
CA LEU A 70 1.19 -2.97 15.17
C LEU A 70 0.38 -2.00 16.04
N TRP A 71 0.21 -2.31 17.30
CA TRP A 71 -0.31 -1.39 18.32
C TRP A 71 0.67 -1.25 19.46
N THR A 72 0.78 -0.06 20.02
CA THR A 72 1.68 0.20 21.13
C THR A 72 1.06 1.08 22.19
N ARG A 73 1.34 0.76 23.46
CA ARG A 73 0.95 1.60 24.59
C ARG A 73 1.91 2.77 24.81
N GLN A 74 3.19 2.58 24.50
CA GLN A 74 4.25 3.58 24.64
C GLN A 74 4.72 4.05 23.26
N PRO A 75 5.26 5.26 23.13
CA PRO A 75 5.76 5.71 21.85
C PRO A 75 6.93 4.83 21.38
N LEU A 76 6.96 4.52 20.09
CA LEU A 76 8.05 3.78 19.43
C LEU A 76 8.88 4.73 18.57
N LYS A 77 10.20 4.54 18.59
CA LYS A 77 11.14 5.38 17.86
C LYS A 77 11.82 4.63 16.73
N ASN A 78 11.94 5.31 15.58
CA ASN A 78 12.64 4.83 14.40
C ASN A 78 12.23 3.40 14.01
N VAL A 79 10.91 3.15 14.01
CA VAL A 79 10.35 1.84 13.64
C VAL A 79 10.65 1.53 12.20
N ARG A 80 11.22 0.36 11.94
CA ARG A 80 11.55 -0.17 10.60
C ARG A 80 10.86 -1.50 10.39
N ILE A 81 10.56 -1.79 9.14
CA ILE A 81 9.91 -3.03 8.74
C ILE A 81 10.74 -3.69 7.62
N ALA A 82 10.91 -4.98 7.72
CA ALA A 82 11.64 -5.75 6.73
C ALA A 82 11.06 -7.15 6.57
N VAL A 83 11.00 -7.63 5.34
CA VAL A 83 10.65 -9.03 5.02
C VAL A 83 11.94 -9.79 4.74
N SER A 84 12.09 -10.95 5.36
CA SER A 84 13.22 -11.82 5.06
C SER A 84 13.04 -12.54 3.72
N ASP A 85 14.09 -13.12 3.19
CA ASP A 85 13.95 -14.17 2.18
C ASP A 85 12.94 -15.21 2.64
N LEU A 86 12.10 -15.70 1.70
CA LEU A 86 11.25 -16.86 1.95
C LEU A 86 11.90 -18.09 1.31
N LYS A 87 12.11 -19.15 2.09
CA LYS A 87 12.92 -20.32 1.70
C LYS A 87 12.10 -21.60 1.66
N CYS A 88 12.37 -22.41 0.63
CA CYS A 88 11.92 -23.78 0.47
C CYS A 88 13.11 -24.66 0.07
N GLY A 89 13.79 -25.32 1.04
CA GLY A 89 15.06 -25.97 0.81
C GLY A 89 16.13 -25.00 0.28
N LYS A 90 16.65 -25.26 -0.92
CA LYS A 90 17.61 -24.38 -1.61
C LYS A 90 16.97 -23.25 -2.42
N ASN A 91 15.67 -23.32 -2.63
CA ASN A 91 14.94 -22.33 -3.44
C ASN A 91 14.53 -21.15 -2.58
N VAL A 92 14.57 -19.94 -3.17
CA VAL A 92 14.38 -18.68 -2.44
C VAL A 92 13.49 -17.74 -3.23
N ILE A 93 12.45 -17.19 -2.58
CA ILE A 93 11.85 -15.93 -2.99
C ILE A 93 12.64 -14.85 -2.27
N PRO A 94 13.45 -14.03 -2.98
CA PRO A 94 14.35 -13.09 -2.31
C PRO A 94 13.59 -11.92 -1.68
N ALA A 95 14.13 -11.33 -0.63
CA ALA A 95 13.56 -10.15 0.00
C ALA A 95 13.37 -8.98 -0.99
N SER A 96 14.18 -8.90 -2.05
CA SER A 96 14.03 -7.92 -3.12
C SER A 96 12.75 -8.08 -3.96
N ALA A 97 12.11 -9.26 -3.93
CA ALA A 97 10.81 -9.50 -4.53
C ALA A 97 9.64 -9.13 -3.58
N THR A 98 9.94 -8.48 -2.47
CA THR A 98 8.95 -8.04 -1.48
C THR A 98 9.01 -6.53 -1.27
N THR A 99 7.89 -5.95 -0.89
CA THR A 99 7.84 -4.59 -0.34
C THR A 99 7.08 -4.61 0.96
N ALA A 100 7.55 -3.83 1.93
CA ALA A 100 6.84 -3.58 3.18
C ALA A 100 6.67 -2.07 3.36
N SER A 101 5.44 -1.63 3.58
CA SER A 101 5.08 -0.22 3.69
C SER A 101 4.29 0.06 4.96
N PHE A 102 4.48 1.22 5.56
CA PHE A 102 3.54 1.74 6.54
C PHE A 102 2.26 2.17 5.82
N VAL A 103 1.11 1.85 6.38
CA VAL A 103 -0.16 2.38 5.88
C VAL A 103 -0.41 3.73 6.53
N GLY A 104 -0.33 4.80 5.75
CA GLY A 104 -0.61 6.15 6.22
C GLY A 104 -2.10 6.39 6.42
N TYR A 105 -2.41 7.40 7.24
CA TYR A 105 -3.79 7.81 7.49
C TYR A 105 -4.10 9.10 6.76
N VAL A 106 -5.26 9.14 6.11
CA VAL A 106 -5.76 10.31 5.37
C VAL A 106 -7.11 10.75 5.92
N TRP A 107 -7.34 12.05 5.90
CA TRP A 107 -8.65 12.59 6.19
C TRP A 107 -9.57 12.39 5.01
N THR A 108 -10.77 11.89 5.27
CA THR A 108 -11.81 11.68 4.27
C THR A 108 -13.16 12.20 4.77
N ASP A 109 -14.00 12.60 3.85
CA ASP A 109 -15.39 12.99 4.04
C ASP A 109 -16.36 12.01 3.33
N GLU A 110 -15.89 10.78 3.11
CA GLU A 110 -16.60 9.75 2.34
C GLU A 110 -18.03 9.49 2.84
N LEU A 111 -18.24 9.59 4.15
CA LEU A 111 -19.52 9.31 4.77
C LEU A 111 -20.20 10.60 5.27
N ASN A 112 -21.52 10.58 5.31
CA ASN A 112 -22.28 11.56 6.10
C ASN A 112 -22.17 11.23 7.60
N LYS A 113 -22.44 12.19 8.48
CA LYS A 113 -22.43 12.00 9.94
C LYS A 113 -23.37 10.89 10.40
N ASP A 114 -24.44 10.62 9.66
CA ASP A 114 -25.35 9.49 9.87
C ASP A 114 -24.78 8.15 9.34
N ARG A 115 -23.57 8.16 8.79
CA ARG A 115 -22.86 7.04 8.16
C ARG A 115 -23.56 6.42 6.94
N LYS A 116 -24.48 7.13 6.34
CA LYS A 116 -25.08 6.75 5.07
C LYS A 116 -24.31 7.45 3.95
N SER A 117 -23.60 6.69 3.14
CA SER A 117 -22.89 7.25 1.98
C SER A 117 -23.85 7.42 0.81
N GLY A 118 -23.69 8.52 0.09
CA GLY A 118 -24.24 8.68 -1.23
C GLY A 118 -23.13 9.19 -2.15
N CYS A 119 -22.84 8.47 -3.22
CA CYS A 119 -21.86 8.91 -4.23
C CYS A 119 -22.31 10.13 -5.03
N SER A 120 -23.60 10.46 -4.97
CA SER A 120 -24.21 11.63 -5.61
C SER A 120 -25.06 12.37 -4.58
N ASP A 121 -25.29 13.64 -4.78
CA ASP A 121 -26.16 14.44 -3.93
C ASP A 121 -25.75 14.53 -2.45
N ARG A 122 -24.62 15.21 -2.21
CA ARG A 122 -24.23 15.66 -0.88
C ARG A 122 -24.27 17.19 -0.83
N PRO A 123 -25.45 17.80 -0.91
CA PRO A 123 -25.57 19.25 -1.12
C PRO A 123 -25.13 20.08 0.09
N ASN A 124 -25.19 19.49 1.27
CA ASN A 124 -24.88 20.18 2.51
C ASN A 124 -23.59 19.66 3.14
N LYS A 125 -22.49 20.42 3.01
CA LYS A 125 -21.20 20.09 3.62
C LYS A 125 -21.22 19.96 5.14
N ALA A 126 -22.18 20.58 5.82
CA ALA A 126 -22.35 20.47 7.26
C ALA A 126 -22.72 19.04 7.71
N ASP A 127 -23.28 18.23 6.83
CA ASP A 127 -23.69 16.86 7.11
C ASP A 127 -22.58 15.84 6.81
N TRP A 128 -21.44 16.30 6.25
CA TRP A 128 -20.33 15.42 5.92
C TRP A 128 -19.55 15.02 7.17
N ASP A 129 -19.13 13.75 7.21
CA ASP A 129 -18.20 13.27 8.22
C ASP A 129 -16.79 13.78 7.92
N SER A 130 -15.93 13.71 8.93
CA SER A 130 -14.50 13.92 8.80
C SER A 130 -13.81 12.79 9.55
N SER A 131 -13.41 11.77 8.83
CA SER A 131 -12.84 10.54 9.38
C SER A 131 -11.38 10.38 8.98
N LEU A 132 -10.56 9.90 9.92
CA LEU A 132 -9.16 9.55 9.66
C LEU A 132 -9.09 8.05 9.31
N VAL A 133 -8.74 7.74 8.06
CA VAL A 133 -8.79 6.38 7.50
C VAL A 133 -7.42 5.91 7.05
N ALA A 134 -7.09 4.65 7.38
CA ALA A 134 -5.89 4.00 6.86
C ALA A 134 -6.06 3.72 5.37
N ASP A 135 -5.17 4.27 4.52
CA ASP A 135 -5.32 4.17 3.08
C ASP A 135 -3.99 4.11 2.31
N VAL A 136 -3.17 5.15 2.37
CA VAL A 136 -2.00 5.29 1.51
C VAL A 136 -0.83 4.39 1.94
N LEU A 137 -0.18 3.72 0.98
CA LEU A 137 1.04 2.98 1.24
C LEU A 137 2.25 3.92 1.16
N GLU A 138 2.81 4.27 2.33
CA GLU A 138 3.89 5.23 2.42
C GLU A 138 5.25 4.62 2.08
N VAL A 139 6.02 5.31 1.25
CA VAL A 139 7.40 4.97 0.93
C VAL A 139 8.32 5.63 1.97
N ARG A 140 8.42 5.02 3.14
CA ARG A 140 9.28 5.49 4.25
C ARG A 140 10.22 4.39 4.69
N LYS A 141 11.45 4.76 5.07
CA LYS A 141 12.42 3.82 5.64
C LYS A 141 12.14 3.55 7.12
N SER A 142 11.57 4.50 7.82
CA SER A 142 11.20 4.39 9.23
C SER A 142 10.11 5.38 9.60
N LEU A 143 9.45 5.13 10.73
CA LEU A 143 8.37 5.94 11.27
C LEU A 143 8.45 5.96 12.79
N ASP A 144 8.27 7.12 13.43
CA ASP A 144 7.96 7.22 14.85
C ASP A 144 6.46 6.96 15.05
N ILE A 145 6.11 6.09 15.97
CA ILE A 145 4.72 5.74 16.28
C ILE A 145 4.38 6.29 17.66
N GLU A 146 3.31 7.05 17.75
CA GLU A 146 2.84 7.63 19.00
C GLU A 146 2.27 6.56 19.94
N ALA A 147 2.21 6.90 21.24
CA ALA A 147 1.58 6.04 22.24
C ALA A 147 0.09 5.81 21.93
N GLN A 148 -0.41 4.63 22.27
CA GLN A 148 -1.81 4.22 22.11
C GLN A 148 -2.31 4.30 20.65
N CYS A 149 -1.39 4.12 19.70
CA CYS A 149 -1.71 4.15 18.28
C CYS A 149 -1.59 2.78 17.63
N THR A 150 -2.47 2.54 16.69
CA THR A 150 -2.42 1.41 15.75
C THR A 150 -1.75 1.87 14.46
N GLN A 151 -0.81 1.08 13.98
CA GLN A 151 -0.10 1.27 12.73
C GLN A 151 -0.21 0.02 11.88
N PRO A 152 -1.02 0.02 10.81
CA PRO A 152 -1.04 -1.07 9.86
C PRO A 152 0.22 -1.08 9.01
N LEU A 153 0.66 -2.29 8.66
CA LEU A 153 1.84 -2.56 7.85
C LEU A 153 1.42 -3.43 6.67
N TRP A 154 1.68 -2.98 5.46
CA TRP A 154 1.30 -3.68 4.24
C TRP A 154 2.49 -4.37 3.61
N VAL A 155 2.35 -5.66 3.30
CA VAL A 155 3.39 -6.47 2.67
C VAL A 155 2.90 -6.95 1.32
N ASN A 156 3.68 -6.69 0.26
CA ASN A 156 3.50 -7.31 -1.04
C ASN A 156 4.64 -8.28 -1.30
N ILE A 157 4.33 -9.42 -1.90
CA ILE A 157 5.31 -10.42 -2.29
C ILE A 157 5.04 -10.82 -3.74
N TRP A 158 6.02 -10.64 -4.59
CA TRP A 158 5.97 -11.11 -5.97
C TRP A 158 6.57 -12.50 -6.06
N VAL A 159 5.75 -13.49 -6.35
CA VAL A 159 6.23 -14.87 -6.53
C VAL A 159 6.85 -14.98 -7.93
N PRO A 160 8.15 -15.32 -8.07
CA PRO A 160 8.76 -15.43 -9.38
C PRO A 160 8.08 -16.50 -10.26
N GLN A 161 8.06 -16.28 -11.58
CA GLN A 161 7.42 -17.22 -12.52
C GLN A 161 8.18 -18.54 -12.67
N ASP A 162 9.48 -18.51 -12.50
CA ASP A 162 10.40 -19.66 -12.70
C ASP A 162 10.70 -20.43 -11.41
N ILE A 163 10.10 -20.02 -10.28
CA ILE A 163 10.38 -20.65 -9.00
C ILE A 163 9.72 -22.05 -8.91
N PRO A 164 10.36 -23.07 -8.32
CA PRO A 164 9.73 -24.36 -8.07
C PRO A 164 8.51 -24.25 -7.14
N SER A 165 7.49 -25.08 -7.38
CA SER A 165 6.37 -25.21 -6.44
C SER A 165 6.85 -25.76 -5.09
N GLY A 166 6.20 -25.34 -4.00
CA GLY A 166 6.56 -25.77 -2.65
C GLY A 166 6.17 -24.74 -1.59
N VAL A 167 6.51 -25.06 -0.36
CA VAL A 167 6.18 -24.22 0.81
C VAL A 167 7.35 -23.33 1.16
N TYR A 168 7.22 -22.04 0.90
CA TYR A 168 8.22 -21.02 1.18
C TYR A 168 7.92 -20.34 2.52
N LYS A 169 8.91 -20.27 3.41
CA LYS A 169 8.78 -19.74 4.76
C LYS A 169 9.72 -18.56 4.97
N GLY A 170 9.23 -17.50 5.58
CA GLY A 170 9.98 -16.30 5.95
C GLY A 170 9.34 -15.60 7.14
N ALA A 171 9.66 -14.33 7.32
CA ALA A 171 9.07 -13.53 8.39
C ALA A 171 9.08 -12.04 8.04
N LEU A 172 8.07 -11.33 8.52
CA LEU A 172 8.08 -9.88 8.71
C LEU A 172 8.78 -9.58 10.04
N THR A 173 9.76 -8.69 10.03
CA THR A 173 10.44 -8.20 11.23
C THR A 173 10.11 -6.72 11.41
N VAL A 174 9.70 -6.35 12.61
CA VAL A 174 9.54 -4.96 13.05
C VAL A 174 10.61 -4.68 14.09
N SER A 175 11.42 -3.67 13.87
CA SER A 175 12.54 -3.26 14.71
C SER A 175 12.48 -1.77 15.00
N GLY A 176 13.16 -1.30 16.03
CA GLY A 176 13.24 0.11 16.39
C GLY A 176 14.27 0.35 17.50
N GLU A 177 14.36 1.62 17.98
CA GLU A 177 15.42 2.00 18.92
C GLU A 177 15.10 1.66 20.38
N ASN A 178 13.82 1.62 20.75
CA ASN A 178 13.40 1.54 22.14
C ASN A 178 12.56 0.28 22.47
N PHE A 179 12.58 -0.72 21.61
CA PHE A 179 11.95 -2.02 21.85
C PHE A 179 12.73 -3.14 21.17
N ALA A 180 12.53 -4.38 21.64
CA ALA A 180 13.15 -5.55 21.01
C ALA A 180 12.47 -5.89 19.69
N ASP A 181 13.24 -6.39 18.72
CA ASP A 181 12.73 -6.87 17.43
C ASP A 181 11.61 -7.88 17.63
N VAL A 182 10.51 -7.66 16.91
CA VAL A 182 9.37 -8.59 16.89
C VAL A 182 9.22 -9.18 15.49
N ARG A 183 9.00 -10.49 15.43
CA ARG A 183 8.89 -11.23 14.17
C ARG A 183 7.55 -11.92 14.04
N LEU A 184 6.94 -11.81 12.87
CA LEU A 184 5.75 -12.55 12.46
C LEU A 184 6.11 -13.55 11.38
N PRO A 185 5.99 -14.87 11.63
CA PRO A 185 6.17 -15.89 10.60
C PRO A 185 5.17 -15.73 9.45
N MET A 186 5.66 -16.02 8.25
CA MET A 186 4.84 -16.05 7.04
C MET A 186 5.17 -17.28 6.20
N LYS A 187 4.16 -17.77 5.47
CA LYS A 187 4.24 -18.97 4.66
C LYS A 187 3.45 -18.80 3.38
N ILE A 188 4.07 -19.16 2.25
CA ILE A 188 3.42 -19.18 0.93
C ILE A 188 3.53 -20.57 0.37
N ASN A 189 2.41 -21.17 0.03
CA ASN A 189 2.35 -22.42 -0.68
C ASN A 189 2.29 -22.15 -2.20
N VAL A 190 3.45 -22.17 -2.86
CA VAL A 190 3.55 -21.90 -4.30
C VAL A 190 3.08 -23.13 -5.08
N GLN A 191 1.99 -22.94 -5.82
CA GLN A 191 1.34 -23.94 -6.62
C GLN A 191 2.11 -24.26 -7.91
N LYS A 192 1.75 -25.34 -8.62
CA LYS A 192 2.41 -25.73 -9.88
C LYS A 192 2.07 -24.82 -11.05
N ARG A 193 0.91 -24.14 -10.99
CA ARG A 193 0.44 -23.25 -12.06
C ARG A 193 1.25 -21.97 -12.11
N THR A 194 1.41 -21.44 -13.33
CA THR A 194 2.03 -20.13 -13.56
C THR A 194 0.97 -19.17 -14.07
N LEU A 195 0.91 -17.97 -13.48
CA LEU A 195 0.06 -16.91 -13.95
C LEU A 195 0.65 -16.37 -15.27
N PRO A 196 -0.14 -16.24 -16.35
CA PRO A 196 0.31 -15.58 -17.56
C PRO A 196 0.75 -14.14 -17.31
N ASP A 197 1.55 -13.58 -18.19
CA ASP A 197 1.90 -12.16 -18.11
C ASP A 197 0.64 -11.29 -18.19
N PRO A 198 0.59 -10.15 -17.47
CA PRO A 198 -0.57 -9.26 -17.47
C PRO A 198 -1.04 -8.83 -18.85
N ALA A 199 -0.12 -8.64 -19.80
CA ALA A 199 -0.45 -8.34 -21.20
C ALA A 199 -1.30 -9.43 -21.88
N GLN A 200 -1.19 -10.68 -21.43
CA GLN A 200 -1.91 -11.84 -21.98
C GLN A 200 -3.25 -12.12 -21.29
N TRP A 201 -3.58 -11.34 -20.24
CA TRP A 201 -4.84 -11.56 -19.53
C TRP A 201 -6.02 -11.13 -20.41
N VAL A 202 -7.04 -11.98 -20.47
CA VAL A 202 -8.30 -11.71 -21.18
C VAL A 202 -9.26 -10.87 -20.35
N PHE A 203 -8.98 -10.68 -19.07
CA PHE A 203 -9.76 -9.83 -18.18
C PHE A 203 -9.65 -8.36 -18.64
N HIS A 204 -10.79 -7.72 -18.86
CA HIS A 204 -10.86 -6.33 -19.26
C HIS A 204 -10.75 -5.42 -18.03
N LEU A 205 -9.56 -4.90 -17.76
CA LEU A 205 -9.31 -3.93 -16.71
C LEU A 205 -9.31 -2.51 -17.28
N ASP A 206 -10.19 -1.67 -16.75
CA ASP A 206 -10.31 -0.26 -17.10
C ASP A 206 -10.23 0.59 -15.83
N LEU A 207 -9.02 0.96 -15.44
CA LEU A 207 -8.75 1.94 -14.40
C LEU A 207 -8.51 3.30 -15.07
N TRP A 208 -9.37 4.25 -14.81
CA TRP A 208 -9.30 5.58 -15.39
C TRP A 208 -8.06 6.34 -14.94
N GLN A 209 -7.40 6.97 -15.91
CA GLN A 209 -6.18 7.74 -15.65
C GLN A 209 -6.48 9.23 -15.65
N ASN A 210 -5.88 9.95 -14.69
CA ASN A 210 -5.94 11.42 -14.61
C ASN A 210 -4.53 12.02 -14.67
N PRO A 211 -3.96 12.24 -15.86
CA PRO A 211 -2.64 12.85 -16.00
C PRO A 211 -2.58 14.30 -15.48
N TYR A 212 -3.69 15.02 -15.49
CA TYR A 212 -3.76 16.41 -15.03
C TYR A 212 -3.50 16.50 -13.51
N ALA A 213 -4.07 15.58 -12.73
CA ALA A 213 -3.82 15.49 -11.29
C ALA A 213 -2.34 15.26 -10.97
N VAL A 214 -1.64 14.45 -11.77
CA VAL A 214 -0.21 14.21 -11.60
C VAL A 214 0.59 15.51 -11.82
N ALA A 215 0.28 16.27 -12.87
CA ALA A 215 0.97 17.54 -13.13
C ALA A 215 0.74 18.55 -12.00
N ARG A 216 -0.49 18.68 -11.51
CA ARG A 216 -0.83 19.56 -10.39
C ARG A 216 -0.11 19.14 -9.11
N TYR A 217 -0.18 17.88 -8.74
CA TYR A 217 0.42 17.37 -7.49
C TYR A 217 1.93 17.60 -7.44
N TYR A 218 2.63 17.33 -8.56
CA TYR A 218 4.08 17.50 -8.65
C TYR A 218 4.50 18.91 -9.10
N ASN A 219 3.54 19.80 -9.33
CA ASN A 219 3.78 21.18 -9.79
C ASN A 219 4.71 21.25 -11.03
N VAL A 220 4.38 20.50 -12.06
CA VAL A 220 5.13 20.46 -13.31
C VAL A 220 4.27 20.89 -14.49
N PRO A 221 4.85 21.50 -15.57
CA PRO A 221 4.09 21.87 -16.75
C PRO A 221 3.46 20.64 -17.41
N LEU A 222 2.17 20.73 -17.71
CA LEU A 222 1.42 19.70 -18.44
C LEU A 222 2.14 19.32 -19.74
N TRP A 223 2.18 18.02 -20.03
CA TRP A 223 2.71 17.43 -21.24
C TRP A 223 4.20 17.73 -21.52
N SER A 224 4.92 18.27 -20.51
CA SER A 224 6.37 18.42 -20.55
C SER A 224 7.06 17.05 -20.45
N ARG A 225 8.35 16.98 -20.82
CA ARG A 225 9.17 15.78 -20.61
C ARG A 225 9.17 15.36 -19.15
N GLN A 226 9.32 16.30 -18.22
CA GLN A 226 9.31 16.03 -16.78
C GLN A 226 7.98 15.41 -16.33
N HIS A 227 6.86 15.86 -16.88
CA HIS A 227 5.54 15.28 -16.58
C HIS A 227 5.47 13.81 -17.00
N PHE A 228 5.91 13.47 -18.22
CA PHE A 228 5.96 12.08 -18.68
C PHE A 228 6.93 11.22 -17.85
N ASP A 229 8.09 11.76 -17.47
CA ASP A 229 9.06 11.06 -16.62
C ASP A 229 8.46 10.72 -15.24
N ILE A 230 7.70 11.63 -14.63
CA ILE A 230 7.00 11.42 -13.36
C ILE A 230 5.83 10.42 -13.50
N MET A 231 5.07 10.50 -14.59
CA MET A 231 3.95 9.58 -14.85
C MET A 231 4.41 8.15 -15.11
N LYS A 232 5.59 7.97 -15.69
CA LYS A 232 6.07 6.64 -16.10
C LYS A 232 5.97 5.55 -15.02
N PRO A 233 6.49 5.71 -13.81
CA PRO A 233 6.38 4.67 -12.77
C PRO A 233 4.93 4.43 -12.33
N LEU A 234 4.07 5.45 -12.35
CA LEU A 234 2.66 5.34 -11.97
C LEU A 234 1.88 4.54 -13.02
N MET A 235 2.02 4.91 -14.30
CA MET A 235 1.32 4.25 -15.41
C MET A 235 1.85 2.83 -15.65
N GLN A 236 3.15 2.59 -15.36
CA GLN A 236 3.72 1.24 -15.41
C GLN A 236 3.05 0.29 -14.40
N GLN A 237 2.60 0.79 -13.25
CA GLN A 237 1.85 -0.04 -12.31
C GLN A 237 0.51 -0.50 -12.89
N LEU A 238 -0.17 0.35 -13.67
CA LEU A 238 -1.40 -0.02 -14.36
C LEU A 238 -1.14 -1.09 -15.44
N ALA A 239 -0.09 -0.92 -16.24
CA ALA A 239 0.33 -1.94 -17.20
C ALA A 239 0.63 -3.28 -16.53
N ASN A 240 1.38 -3.26 -15.42
CA ASN A 240 1.68 -4.45 -14.62
C ASN A 240 0.46 -5.09 -13.96
N ALA A 241 -0.63 -4.36 -13.82
CA ALA A 241 -1.92 -4.86 -13.34
C ALA A 241 -2.81 -5.40 -14.48
N GLY A 242 -2.38 -5.33 -15.73
CA GLY A 242 -3.13 -5.81 -16.89
C GLY A 242 -4.14 -4.80 -17.44
N GLN A 243 -3.90 -3.49 -17.25
CA GLN A 243 -4.71 -2.41 -17.84
C GLN A 243 -4.86 -2.59 -19.36
N LYS A 244 -6.09 -2.43 -19.87
CA LYS A 244 -6.43 -2.60 -21.30
C LYS A 244 -6.93 -1.34 -21.95
N VAL A 245 -7.20 -0.28 -21.19
CA VAL A 245 -7.84 0.94 -21.68
C VAL A 245 -6.96 2.15 -21.42
N ILE A 246 -6.87 3.03 -22.41
CA ILE A 246 -6.24 4.35 -22.29
C ILE A 246 -7.34 5.39 -22.19
N THR A 247 -7.47 6.04 -21.04
CA THR A 247 -8.42 7.13 -20.85
C THR A 247 -7.88 8.39 -21.52
N ALA A 248 -8.53 8.86 -22.57
CA ALA A 248 -8.18 10.09 -23.28
C ALA A 248 -9.34 11.08 -23.28
N SER A 249 -9.10 12.29 -22.80
CA SER A 249 -10.09 13.36 -22.80
C SER A 249 -10.13 14.05 -24.15
N VAL A 250 -11.25 13.92 -24.87
CA VAL A 250 -11.46 14.56 -26.19
C VAL A 250 -12.45 15.72 -26.14
N MET A 251 -12.97 16.03 -24.96
CA MET A 251 -13.87 17.17 -24.73
C MET A 251 -13.41 17.94 -23.48
N HIS A 252 -13.82 19.20 -23.42
CA HIS A 252 -13.50 20.07 -22.31
C HIS A 252 -14.37 19.72 -21.09
N HIS A 253 -13.74 19.57 -19.93
CA HIS A 253 -14.37 19.31 -18.63
C HIS A 253 -15.38 18.14 -18.65
N PRO A 254 -15.00 16.94 -19.12
CA PRO A 254 -15.95 15.82 -19.25
C PRO A 254 -16.54 15.37 -17.91
N TRP A 255 -15.88 15.66 -16.81
CA TRP A 255 -16.28 15.26 -15.43
C TRP A 255 -17.03 16.35 -14.67
N ALA A 256 -17.30 17.51 -15.32
CA ALA A 256 -18.16 18.58 -14.77
C ALA A 256 -17.88 18.95 -13.31
N GLY A 257 -16.64 18.93 -12.85
CA GLY A 257 -16.26 19.28 -11.48
C GLY A 257 -16.32 18.14 -10.46
N GLN A 258 -16.51 16.90 -10.90
CA GLN A 258 -16.37 15.71 -10.03
C GLN A 258 -14.91 15.50 -9.59
N THR A 259 -13.96 16.08 -10.28
CA THR A 259 -12.54 16.09 -9.94
C THR A 259 -12.08 17.52 -9.72
N GLU A 260 -11.06 17.71 -8.89
CA GLU A 260 -10.46 19.04 -8.68
C GLU A 260 -9.73 19.55 -9.93
N ASP A 261 -9.23 18.63 -10.76
CA ASP A 261 -8.51 18.97 -11.97
C ASP A 261 -9.47 19.05 -13.17
N PRO A 262 -9.58 20.20 -13.83
CA PRO A 262 -10.29 20.28 -15.07
C PRO A 262 -9.56 19.43 -16.11
N PHE A 263 -10.29 18.50 -16.73
CA PHE A 263 -9.79 17.76 -17.86
C PHE A 263 -9.94 18.63 -19.12
N ASP A 264 -8.86 19.21 -19.58
CA ASP A 264 -8.87 19.84 -20.88
C ASP A 264 -8.86 18.78 -21.99
N SER A 265 -9.37 19.15 -23.15
CA SER A 265 -9.31 18.27 -24.32
C SER A 265 -7.84 18.03 -24.71
N MET A 266 -7.48 16.76 -24.92
CA MET A 266 -6.20 16.40 -25.54
C MET A 266 -6.18 16.65 -27.05
N VAL A 267 -7.34 16.93 -27.64
CA VAL A 267 -7.50 17.32 -29.03
C VAL A 267 -7.85 18.80 -29.10
N PHE A 268 -6.93 19.62 -29.58
CA PHE A 268 -7.20 21.03 -29.80
C PHE A 268 -8.08 21.21 -31.03
N ARG A 269 -9.09 22.06 -30.94
CA ARG A 269 -10.05 22.33 -32.01
C ARG A 269 -10.19 23.82 -32.24
N MET A 270 -10.06 24.25 -33.48
CA MET A 270 -10.22 25.64 -33.88
C MET A 270 -11.14 25.74 -35.08
N LYS A 271 -12.17 26.58 -34.99
CA LYS A 271 -13.03 26.91 -36.12
C LYS A 271 -12.45 28.07 -36.88
N LYS A 272 -12.25 27.87 -38.20
CA LYS A 272 -11.78 28.92 -39.13
C LYS A 272 -12.91 29.89 -39.48
N ILE A 273 -12.53 31.04 -40.08
CA ILE A 273 -13.48 32.08 -40.55
C ILE A 273 -14.42 31.52 -41.61
N ASP A 274 -13.94 30.61 -42.45
CA ASP A 274 -14.72 29.95 -43.49
C ASP A 274 -15.69 28.89 -42.99
N GLY A 275 -15.75 28.68 -41.64
CA GLY A 275 -16.60 27.71 -41.00
C GLY A 275 -16.00 26.30 -40.90
N SER A 276 -14.88 26.01 -41.52
CA SER A 276 -14.18 24.73 -41.41
C SER A 276 -13.47 24.59 -40.04
N TRP A 277 -13.12 23.35 -39.69
CA TRP A 277 -12.44 23.05 -38.45
C TRP A 277 -11.02 22.56 -38.69
N VAL A 278 -10.12 22.94 -37.79
CA VAL A 278 -8.77 22.39 -37.66
C VAL A 278 -8.68 21.66 -36.35
N TYR A 279 -8.05 20.49 -36.37
CA TYR A 279 -7.80 19.64 -35.23
C TYR A 279 -6.30 19.44 -35.06
N ASP A 280 -5.80 19.53 -33.83
CA ASP A 280 -4.43 19.19 -33.47
C ASP A 280 -4.48 18.04 -32.43
N TYR A 281 -3.91 16.91 -32.84
CA TYR A 281 -3.86 15.68 -32.04
C TYR A 281 -2.53 15.49 -31.30
N THR A 282 -1.62 16.45 -31.34
CA THR A 282 -0.25 16.33 -30.80
C THR A 282 -0.22 15.82 -29.37
N VAL A 283 -1.09 16.33 -28.50
CA VAL A 283 -1.16 15.90 -27.09
C VAL A 283 -1.78 14.51 -27.00
N PHE A 284 -2.86 14.25 -27.73
CA PHE A 284 -3.53 12.96 -27.77
C PHE A 284 -2.58 11.85 -28.23
N ASP A 285 -1.90 12.05 -29.35
CA ASP A 285 -0.97 11.06 -29.91
C ASP A 285 0.18 10.77 -28.95
N ARG A 286 0.81 11.79 -28.38
CA ARG A 286 1.88 11.62 -27.38
C ARG A 286 1.43 10.87 -26.13
N TRP A 287 0.21 11.12 -25.67
CA TRP A 287 -0.35 10.41 -24.51
C TRP A 287 -0.59 8.94 -24.85
N VAL A 288 -1.24 8.64 -25.96
CA VAL A 288 -1.52 7.27 -26.38
C VAL A 288 -0.22 6.49 -26.62
N GLU A 289 0.73 7.07 -27.40
CA GLU A 289 2.05 6.45 -27.64
C GLU A 289 2.82 6.17 -26.35
N PHE A 290 2.77 7.11 -25.39
CA PHE A 290 3.39 6.92 -24.07
C PHE A 290 2.77 5.73 -23.35
N MET A 291 1.44 5.62 -23.26
CA MET A 291 0.77 4.51 -22.59
C MET A 291 1.03 3.18 -23.29
N MET A 292 1.02 3.15 -24.60
CA MET A 292 1.38 1.96 -25.40
C MET A 292 2.83 1.54 -25.18
N SER A 293 3.76 2.49 -25.04
CA SER A 293 5.17 2.20 -24.76
C SER A 293 5.40 1.51 -23.41
N LEU A 294 4.43 1.58 -22.49
CA LEU A 294 4.44 0.91 -21.18
C LEU A 294 3.81 -0.49 -21.22
N GLY A 295 3.30 -0.93 -22.37
CA GLY A 295 2.65 -2.24 -22.54
C GLY A 295 1.13 -2.23 -22.35
N ILE A 296 0.49 -1.05 -22.32
CA ILE A 296 -0.96 -0.93 -22.40
C ILE A 296 -1.31 -0.90 -23.89
N ASP A 297 -1.46 -2.08 -24.47
CA ASP A 297 -1.77 -2.22 -25.89
C ASP A 297 -3.27 -2.31 -26.09
N LEU A 298 -3.76 -1.56 -27.09
CA LEU A 298 -5.12 -1.65 -27.59
C LEU A 298 -5.28 -2.95 -28.40
N SER A 299 -5.17 -4.09 -27.76
CA SER A 299 -5.63 -5.34 -28.38
C SER A 299 -7.15 -5.30 -28.45
N LEU A 300 -7.66 -4.98 -29.62
CA LEU A 300 -9.06 -5.07 -30.00
C LEU A 300 -9.57 -6.51 -29.90
#